data_e7ca50cd564a9f5a2b20d538460e4ebe
#
_entry.id   e7ca50cd564a9f5a2b20d538460e4ebe
#
_cell.length_a   1.000
_cell.length_b   1.000
_cell.length_c   1.000
_cell.angle_alpha   90.00
_cell.angle_beta   90.00
_cell.angle_gamma   90.00
#
_symmetry.space_group_name_H-M   'P 1'
#
loop_
_entity.id
_entity.type
_entity.pdbx_description
1 polymer ?
#
loop_
_entity_poly.entity_id
_entity_poly.type
_entity_poly.pdbx_seq_one_letter_code
_entity_poly.pdbx_strand_id
1 'polypeptide(L)'
;NFDATGSSDPVSTNQTLSDGFATKGFHLDRAYFDFHPARIKGLHIIGGKMGLPFAKVQKTELIWDGDLSPEGAALKYKNKALGRVKVMFGAGFFYITERKAEDDTYMGGAQLGIDVETTEETHLMIGGGYYDYQQVKDFEGVYDEGDFFGNTHYDDDGTDLYMWDYNLFEVLGEFGVEMEKVSISVYG
;
A
#
# COMPACT_ATOMS: atom_id res chain seq x y z
N ASN A 1 -2.93 12.44 10.91
CA ASN A 1 -4.25 12.63 10.36
C ASN A 1 -5.28 12.02 11.29
N PHE A 2 -6.43 12.65 11.46
CA PHE A 2 -7.53 12.13 12.27
C PHE A 2 -8.75 12.04 11.38
N ASP A 3 -9.42 10.93 11.50
CA ASP A 3 -10.64 10.67 10.78
C ASP A 3 -11.83 10.53 11.75
N ALA A 4 -13.01 10.95 11.33
CA ALA A 4 -14.24 10.85 12.14
C ALA A 4 -14.97 9.58 11.71
N THR A 5 -14.98 8.53 12.49
CA THR A 5 -15.40 7.23 11.99
C THR A 5 -16.68 6.66 12.56
N GLY A 6 -17.34 5.87 11.72
CA GLY A 6 -18.28 4.83 12.08
C GLY A 6 -17.93 3.44 11.51
N SER A 7 -16.83 3.29 10.77
CA SER A 7 -16.45 2.00 10.19
C SER A 7 -14.99 1.67 10.48
N SER A 8 -14.68 0.39 10.65
CA SER A 8 -13.32 -0.14 10.77
C SER A 8 -12.77 -0.63 9.44
N ASP A 9 -13.43 -0.31 8.33
CA ASP A 9 -13.06 -0.72 6.99
C ASP A 9 -11.71 -0.07 6.57
N PRO A 10 -10.63 -0.82 6.39
CA PRO A 10 -9.31 -0.30 6.10
C PRO A 10 -9.15 0.19 4.66
N VAL A 11 -10.07 -0.14 3.76
CA VAL A 11 -10.05 0.25 2.34
C VAL A 11 -11.06 1.34 2.02
N SER A 12 -11.61 2.01 3.02
CA SER A 12 -12.54 3.11 2.83
C SER A 12 -12.34 4.21 3.87
N THR A 13 -12.12 5.42 3.41
CA THR A 13 -12.16 6.63 4.24
C THR A 13 -13.56 7.26 4.28
N ASN A 14 -14.53 6.68 3.57
CA ASN A 14 -15.91 7.14 3.58
C ASN A 14 -16.59 6.83 4.90
N GLN A 15 -17.32 7.82 5.43
CA GLN A 15 -17.96 7.70 6.73
C GLN A 15 -19.44 8.00 6.65
N THR A 16 -20.23 7.07 7.15
CA THR A 16 -21.63 7.34 7.45
C THR A 16 -21.71 8.00 8.81
N LEU A 17 -22.01 9.29 8.84
CA LEU A 17 -22.32 9.97 10.07
C LEU A 17 -23.63 9.39 10.61
N SER A 18 -23.57 8.73 11.75
CA SER A 18 -24.74 8.22 12.47
C SER A 18 -25.72 9.34 12.83
N ASP A 19 -26.84 9.00 13.44
CA ASP A 19 -27.89 9.94 13.86
C ASP A 19 -27.36 11.21 14.52
N GLY A 20 -28.03 12.33 14.31
CA GLY A 20 -27.59 13.64 14.77
C GLY A 20 -27.36 13.76 16.29
N PHE A 21 -27.99 12.92 17.09
CA PHE A 21 -27.82 12.87 18.56
C PHE A 21 -26.81 11.81 19.04
N ALA A 22 -26.25 11.00 18.13
CA ALA A 22 -25.25 9.98 18.50
C ALA A 22 -23.89 10.63 18.79
N THR A 23 -23.14 10.05 19.72
CA THR A 23 -21.74 10.41 19.94
C THR A 23 -20.90 10.07 18.72
N LYS A 24 -19.91 10.91 18.38
CA LYS A 24 -19.01 10.71 17.26
C LYS A 24 -17.65 10.24 17.76
N GLY A 25 -17.13 9.18 17.16
CA GLY A 25 -15.78 8.70 17.41
C GLY A 25 -14.74 9.48 16.59
N PHE A 26 -13.49 9.47 17.08
CA PHE A 26 -12.34 9.94 16.33
C PHE A 26 -11.36 8.78 16.22
N HIS A 27 -10.92 8.46 15.02
CA HIS A 27 -9.96 7.40 14.77
C HIS A 27 -8.66 7.97 14.22
N LEU A 28 -7.56 7.33 14.55
CA LEU A 28 -6.24 7.69 14.08
C LEU A 28 -6.01 7.04 12.71
N ASP A 29 -6.12 7.81 11.64
CA ASP A 29 -5.82 7.32 10.30
C ASP A 29 -4.31 7.11 10.10
N ARG A 30 -3.48 8.11 10.41
CA ARG A 30 -2.04 8.03 10.25
C ARG A 30 -1.30 8.71 11.39
N ALA A 31 -0.29 8.01 11.93
CA ALA A 31 0.66 8.53 12.89
C ALA A 31 2.02 7.86 12.70
N TYR A 32 2.98 8.58 12.16
CA TYR A 32 4.31 8.06 11.83
C TYR A 32 5.37 9.13 12.00
N PHE A 33 6.61 8.70 12.14
CA PHE A 33 7.78 9.54 11.92
C PHE A 33 8.34 9.28 10.52
N ASP A 34 8.94 10.30 9.92
CA ASP A 34 9.64 10.20 8.65
C ASP A 34 11.00 10.90 8.80
N PHE A 35 12.06 10.11 8.81
CA PHE A 35 13.43 10.58 8.96
C PHE A 35 14.12 10.70 7.60
N HIS A 36 14.61 11.89 7.31
CA HIS A 36 15.31 12.26 6.07
C HIS A 36 16.81 12.47 6.34
N PRO A 37 17.68 11.48 6.07
CA PRO A 37 19.11 11.67 6.24
C PRO A 37 19.66 12.73 5.28
N ALA A 38 20.23 13.79 5.78
CA ALA A 38 20.73 14.92 4.96
C ALA A 38 21.80 14.51 3.93
N ARG A 39 22.53 13.41 4.18
CA ARG A 39 23.57 12.90 3.29
C ARG A 39 23.05 12.11 2.09
N ILE A 40 21.84 11.56 2.18
CA ILE A 40 21.23 10.72 1.14
C ILE A 40 19.91 11.37 0.73
N LYS A 41 20.01 12.27 -0.25
CA LYS A 41 18.84 12.99 -0.75
C LYS A 41 17.81 12.00 -1.35
N GLY A 42 16.56 12.17 -0.98
CA GLY A 42 15.46 11.34 -1.46
C GLY A 42 15.25 10.04 -0.68
N LEU A 43 16.05 9.75 0.36
CA LEU A 43 15.82 8.64 1.27
C LEU A 43 14.91 9.07 2.42
N HIS A 44 13.92 8.23 2.69
CA HIS A 44 12.98 8.32 3.79
C HIS A 44 13.04 7.02 4.60
N ILE A 45 13.12 7.12 5.90
CA ILE A 45 13.01 6.02 6.86
C ILE A 45 11.78 6.31 7.69
N ILE A 46 10.76 5.48 7.54
CA ILE A 46 9.42 5.74 8.05
C ILE A 46 9.06 4.66 9.07
N GLY A 47 8.41 5.03 10.16
CA GLY A 47 7.90 4.07 11.15
C GLY A 47 6.61 4.54 11.79
N GLY A 48 5.66 3.62 11.97
CA GLY A 48 4.32 3.85 12.50
C GLY A 48 3.21 3.55 11.50
N LYS A 49 2.03 4.13 11.71
CA LYS A 49 0.88 3.98 10.80
C LYS A 49 0.98 4.99 9.67
N MET A 50 1.26 4.52 8.46
CA MET A 50 1.66 5.36 7.32
C MET A 50 0.93 4.97 6.04
N GLY A 51 1.00 5.83 5.02
CA GLY A 51 0.63 5.40 3.66
C GLY A 51 1.67 4.45 3.07
N LEU A 52 1.26 3.61 2.14
CA LEU A 52 2.14 2.64 1.47
C LEU A 52 3.35 3.32 0.82
N PRO A 53 4.57 2.78 1.00
CA PRO A 53 5.80 3.37 0.47
C PRO A 53 6.02 3.04 -1.01
N PHE A 54 5.21 2.17 -1.60
CA PHE A 54 5.35 1.67 -2.96
C PHE A 54 4.85 2.68 -4.00
N ALA A 55 5.47 2.70 -5.16
CA ALA A 55 5.02 3.50 -6.28
C ALA A 55 3.80 2.85 -6.94
N LYS A 56 2.90 3.69 -7.42
CA LYS A 56 1.75 3.30 -8.25
C LYS A 56 1.85 4.01 -9.59
N VAL A 57 1.32 3.41 -10.65
CA VAL A 57 1.09 4.10 -11.92
C VAL A 57 -0.28 4.75 -11.87
N GLN A 58 -0.32 6.05 -12.01
CA GLN A 58 -1.54 6.85 -11.89
C GLN A 58 -2.32 6.56 -10.58
N LYS A 59 -3.62 6.27 -10.71
CA LYS A 59 -4.52 5.91 -9.61
C LYS A 59 -4.92 4.43 -9.64
N THR A 60 -4.01 3.55 -10.12
CA THR A 60 -4.31 2.11 -10.15
C THR A 60 -4.38 1.54 -8.73
N GLU A 61 -5.34 0.62 -8.54
CA GLU A 61 -5.57 -0.10 -7.28
C GLU A 61 -5.60 -1.62 -7.51
N LEU A 62 -4.78 -2.10 -8.46
CA LEU A 62 -4.71 -3.52 -8.80
C LEU A 62 -4.15 -4.38 -7.65
N ILE A 63 -3.19 -3.85 -6.91
CA ILE A 63 -2.55 -4.55 -5.78
C ILE A 63 -2.84 -3.83 -4.47
N TRP A 64 -2.83 -2.49 -4.49
CA TRP A 64 -2.97 -1.69 -3.29
C TRP A 64 -4.10 -0.69 -3.42
N ASP A 65 -5.04 -0.74 -2.49
CA ASP A 65 -6.00 0.33 -2.32
C ASP A 65 -5.30 1.64 -1.89
N GLY A 66 -5.83 2.78 -2.33
CA GLY A 66 -5.27 4.10 -2.05
C GLY A 66 -5.45 4.55 -0.60
N ASP A 67 -6.47 4.03 0.06
CA ASP A 67 -6.86 4.38 1.42
C ASP A 67 -6.14 3.57 2.48
N LEU A 68 -5.44 2.48 2.10
CA LEU A 68 -4.68 1.67 3.04
C LEU A 68 -3.61 2.46 3.78
N SER A 69 -3.61 2.35 5.09
CA SER A 69 -2.66 2.98 6.01
C SER A 69 -2.03 1.92 6.93
N PRO A 70 -1.08 1.10 6.41
CA PRO A 70 -0.47 0.02 7.18
C PRO A 70 0.38 0.54 8.33
N GLU A 71 0.57 -0.32 9.33
CA GLU A 71 1.39 -0.07 10.50
C GLU A 71 2.67 -0.90 10.45
N GLY A 72 3.84 -0.23 10.59
CA GLY A 72 5.13 -0.92 10.48
C GLY A 72 6.30 0.01 10.26
N ALA A 73 7.28 -0.48 9.50
CA ALA A 73 8.49 0.25 9.13
C ALA A 73 8.73 0.18 7.62
N ALA A 74 9.21 1.27 7.04
CA ALA A 74 9.46 1.36 5.62
C ALA A 74 10.70 2.20 5.28
N LEU A 75 11.29 1.86 4.13
CA LEU A 75 12.29 2.65 3.43
C LEU A 75 11.69 3.09 2.10
N LYS A 76 11.83 4.37 1.77
CA LYS A 76 11.44 4.90 0.48
C LYS A 76 12.58 5.76 -0.06
N TYR A 77 12.92 5.54 -1.31
CA TYR A 77 13.92 6.33 -2.00
C TYR A 77 13.40 6.78 -3.35
N LYS A 78 13.56 8.07 -3.65
CA LYS A 78 13.28 8.61 -4.97
C LYS A 78 14.24 9.73 -5.25
N ASN A 79 15.09 9.56 -6.25
CA ASN A 79 16.04 10.59 -6.64
C ASN A 79 16.37 10.52 -8.13
N LYS A 80 16.80 11.65 -8.70
CA LYS A 80 17.40 11.67 -10.04
C LYS A 80 18.80 11.05 -9.95
N ALA A 81 18.99 9.90 -10.58
CA ALA A 81 20.26 9.17 -10.61
C ALA A 81 21.22 9.75 -11.67
N LEU A 82 20.70 10.01 -12.88
CA LEU A 82 21.46 10.51 -14.03
C LEU A 82 20.55 11.40 -14.88
N GLY A 83 20.76 12.71 -14.82
CA GLY A 83 20.10 13.67 -15.69
C GLY A 83 18.57 13.54 -15.70
N ARG A 84 18.04 12.81 -16.67
CA ARG A 84 16.62 12.58 -16.90
C ARG A 84 16.09 11.27 -16.28
N VAL A 85 16.93 10.49 -15.61
CA VAL A 85 16.54 9.22 -15.01
C VAL A 85 16.31 9.39 -13.51
N LYS A 86 15.13 9.06 -13.04
CA LYS A 86 14.77 8.95 -11.63
C LYS A 86 14.75 7.47 -11.25
N VAL A 87 15.38 7.12 -10.15
CA VAL A 87 15.30 5.78 -9.54
C VAL A 87 14.37 5.86 -8.35
N MET A 88 13.50 4.86 -8.24
CA MET A 88 12.55 4.70 -7.15
C MET A 88 12.77 3.34 -6.49
N PHE A 89 12.77 3.33 -5.18
CA PHE A 89 12.83 2.13 -4.38
C PHE A 89 11.89 2.29 -3.19
N GLY A 90 11.14 1.24 -2.90
CA GLY A 90 10.32 1.10 -1.72
C GLY A 90 10.55 -0.26 -1.09
N ALA A 91 10.65 -0.33 0.22
CA ALA A 91 10.64 -1.58 0.96
C ALA A 91 9.94 -1.35 2.29
N GLY A 92 9.27 -2.37 2.82
CA GLY A 92 8.58 -2.25 4.09
C GLY A 92 8.24 -3.60 4.69
N PHE A 93 8.00 -3.53 5.99
CA PHE A 93 7.45 -4.62 6.78
C PHE A 93 6.27 -4.06 7.57
N PHE A 94 5.12 -4.73 7.47
CA PHE A 94 3.87 -4.25 8.02
C PHE A 94 3.11 -5.35 8.73
N TYR A 95 2.54 -5.02 9.87
CA TYR A 95 1.57 -5.86 10.53
C TYR A 95 0.22 -5.74 9.84
N ILE A 96 -0.43 -6.87 9.61
CA ILE A 96 -1.76 -6.95 9.02
C ILE A 96 -2.80 -7.21 10.11
N THR A 97 -2.56 -8.24 10.92
CA THR A 97 -3.44 -8.60 12.04
C THR A 97 -2.59 -9.00 13.24
N GLU A 98 -2.84 -8.37 14.39
CA GLU A 98 -2.24 -8.72 15.68
C GLU A 98 -3.17 -9.67 16.43
N ARG A 99 -2.65 -10.80 16.90
CA ARG A 99 -3.39 -11.82 17.66
C ARG A 99 -2.81 -11.98 19.05
N LYS A 100 -3.68 -12.23 20.06
CA LYS A 100 -3.27 -12.31 21.47
C LYS A 100 -2.52 -13.58 21.83
N ALA A 101 -2.78 -14.69 21.15
CA ALA A 101 -2.32 -16.03 21.55
C ALA A 101 -1.76 -16.85 20.37
N GLU A 102 -1.84 -16.34 19.18
CA GLU A 102 -1.44 -16.98 17.92
C GLU A 102 -0.46 -16.09 17.17
N ASP A 103 0.15 -16.61 16.14
CA ASP A 103 1.10 -15.86 15.32
C ASP A 103 0.42 -14.71 14.58
N ASP A 104 1.06 -13.54 14.60
CA ASP A 104 0.57 -12.35 13.91
C ASP A 104 0.70 -12.49 12.40
N THR A 105 -0.28 -11.99 11.65
CA THR A 105 -0.16 -11.84 10.19
C THR A 105 0.63 -10.59 9.84
N TYR A 106 1.61 -10.75 8.97
CA TYR A 106 2.44 -9.63 8.48
C TYR A 106 2.72 -9.72 6.99
N MET A 107 3.15 -8.62 6.42
CA MET A 107 3.59 -8.51 5.03
C MET A 107 4.95 -7.84 4.95
N GLY A 108 5.88 -8.48 4.25
CA GLY A 108 7.14 -7.88 3.81
C GLY A 108 7.09 -7.60 2.31
N GLY A 109 7.66 -6.48 1.85
CA GLY A 109 7.69 -6.19 0.43
C GLY A 109 8.79 -5.25 0.00
N ALA A 110 9.18 -5.38 -1.27
CA ALA A 110 10.11 -4.48 -1.90
C ALA A 110 9.73 -4.22 -3.36
N GLN A 111 9.95 -2.99 -3.81
CA GLN A 111 9.67 -2.55 -5.17
C GLN A 111 10.83 -1.69 -5.66
N LEU A 112 11.18 -1.85 -6.93
CA LEU A 112 12.19 -1.05 -7.62
C LEU A 112 11.59 -0.54 -8.93
N GLY A 113 11.87 0.73 -9.26
CA GLY A 113 11.43 1.32 -10.51
C GLY A 113 12.38 2.39 -11.03
N ILE A 114 12.27 2.65 -12.32
CA ILE A 114 12.91 3.76 -13.00
C ILE A 114 11.85 4.58 -13.75
N ASP A 115 12.03 5.88 -13.73
CA ASP A 115 11.23 6.83 -14.49
C ASP A 115 12.19 7.68 -15.34
N VAL A 116 12.02 7.65 -16.64
CA VAL A 116 12.89 8.29 -17.62
C VAL A 116 12.11 9.37 -18.36
N GLU A 117 12.53 10.62 -18.22
CA GLU A 117 12.07 11.73 -19.04
C GLU A 117 12.72 11.61 -20.44
N THR A 118 12.04 10.96 -21.40
CA THR A 118 12.58 10.70 -22.74
C THR A 118 12.70 11.99 -23.55
N THR A 119 11.74 12.89 -23.42
CA THR A 119 11.77 14.26 -23.94
C THR A 119 11.27 15.24 -22.87
N GLU A 120 11.08 16.51 -23.18
CA GLU A 120 10.44 17.47 -22.28
C GLU A 120 8.93 17.19 -22.08
N GLU A 121 8.34 16.48 -23.06
CA GLU A 121 6.91 16.18 -23.12
C GLU A 121 6.58 14.70 -22.86
N THR A 122 7.59 13.83 -22.78
CA THR A 122 7.35 12.38 -22.68
C THR A 122 8.15 11.73 -21.58
N HIS A 123 7.52 10.80 -20.86
CA HIS A 123 8.16 9.98 -19.84
C HIS A 123 7.81 8.50 -19.98
N LEU A 124 8.71 7.65 -19.53
CA LEU A 124 8.54 6.21 -19.44
C LEU A 124 8.90 5.76 -18.03
N MET A 125 7.95 5.16 -17.32
CA MET A 125 8.16 4.52 -16.04
C MET A 125 8.04 3.00 -16.17
N ILE A 126 8.97 2.26 -15.59
CA ILE A 126 8.92 0.80 -15.49
C ILE A 126 9.36 0.42 -14.08
N GLY A 127 8.69 -0.54 -13.47
CA GLY A 127 9.02 -1.05 -12.16
C GLY A 127 8.52 -2.45 -11.93
N GLY A 128 8.97 -3.03 -10.83
CA GLY A 128 8.51 -4.32 -10.36
C GLY A 128 8.63 -4.43 -8.85
N GLY A 129 7.76 -5.23 -8.27
CA GLY A 129 7.66 -5.46 -6.84
C GLY A 129 7.47 -6.93 -6.50
N TYR A 130 7.81 -7.27 -5.28
CA TYR A 130 7.53 -8.56 -4.65
C TYR A 130 7.03 -8.32 -3.25
N TYR A 131 5.95 -9.00 -2.90
CA TYR A 131 5.28 -8.88 -1.61
C TYR A 131 4.99 -10.29 -1.07
N ASP A 132 5.36 -10.50 0.17
CA ASP A 132 5.30 -11.78 0.87
C ASP A 132 4.40 -11.64 2.10
N TYR A 133 3.23 -12.28 2.05
CA TYR A 133 2.27 -12.34 3.14
C TYR A 133 2.48 -13.63 3.92
N GLN A 134 2.74 -13.49 5.20
CA GLN A 134 3.06 -14.59 6.11
C GLN A 134 2.01 -14.71 7.20
N GLN A 135 1.79 -15.96 7.66
CA GLN A 135 0.82 -16.27 8.72
C GLN A 135 -0.61 -15.83 8.34
N VAL A 136 -0.96 -16.01 7.06
CA VAL A 136 -2.33 -15.84 6.54
C VAL A 136 -3.03 -17.19 6.51
N LYS A 137 -2.30 -18.22 6.08
CA LYS A 137 -2.81 -19.59 6.00
C LYS A 137 -3.34 -20.06 7.35
N ASP A 138 -4.47 -20.78 7.32
CA ASP A 138 -5.15 -21.37 8.48
C ASP A 138 -5.74 -20.32 9.45
N PHE A 139 -5.93 -19.05 8.98
CA PHE A 139 -6.63 -18.00 9.72
C PHE A 139 -7.85 -17.48 8.96
N GLU A 140 -8.76 -16.87 9.70
CA GLU A 140 -9.99 -16.23 9.19
C GLU A 140 -9.69 -15.01 8.33
N GLY A 141 -10.71 -14.45 7.67
CA GLY A 141 -10.61 -13.25 6.84
C GLY A 141 -9.98 -12.06 7.57
N VAL A 142 -9.09 -11.32 6.89
CA VAL A 142 -8.19 -10.33 7.53
C VAL A 142 -8.93 -9.26 8.32
N TYR A 143 -10.00 -8.65 7.85
CA TYR A 143 -10.76 -7.67 8.62
C TYR A 143 -12.26 -7.93 8.60
N ASP A 144 -12.69 -8.83 7.75
CA ASP A 144 -14.05 -9.36 7.68
C ASP A 144 -13.96 -10.88 7.67
N GLU A 145 -14.29 -11.50 8.79
CA GLU A 145 -14.21 -12.96 8.99
C GLU A 145 -15.05 -13.75 7.97
N GLY A 146 -16.06 -13.11 7.38
CA GLY A 146 -16.96 -13.72 6.39
C GLY A 146 -16.57 -13.47 4.94
N ASP A 147 -15.55 -12.65 4.62
CA ASP A 147 -15.19 -12.31 3.25
C ASP A 147 -13.69 -12.52 2.98
N PHE A 148 -13.39 -13.38 2.03
CA PHE A 148 -12.04 -13.68 1.57
C PHE A 148 -11.65 -12.93 0.29
N PHE A 149 -12.51 -12.05 -0.21
CA PHE A 149 -12.27 -11.21 -1.40
C PHE A 149 -11.80 -11.99 -2.62
N GLY A 150 -12.36 -13.21 -2.83
CA GLY A 150 -12.02 -14.11 -3.92
C GLY A 150 -10.75 -14.95 -3.69
N ASN A 151 -10.09 -14.83 -2.55
CA ASN A 151 -8.98 -15.72 -2.20
C ASN A 151 -9.50 -17.12 -1.81
N THR A 152 -8.67 -18.13 -2.06
CA THR A 152 -9.01 -19.52 -1.75
C THR A 152 -9.06 -19.74 -0.25
N HIS A 153 -10.17 -20.29 0.22
CA HIS A 153 -10.39 -20.66 1.62
C HIS A 153 -10.95 -22.09 1.70
N TYR A 154 -11.00 -22.63 2.89
CA TYR A 154 -11.59 -23.91 3.20
C TYR A 154 -12.35 -23.84 4.52
N ASP A 155 -13.37 -24.69 4.68
CA ASP A 155 -14.13 -24.81 5.93
C ASP A 155 -13.41 -25.80 6.87
N ASP A 156 -13.15 -25.36 8.09
CA ASP A 156 -12.66 -26.17 9.21
C ASP A 156 -13.67 -26.14 10.36
N ASP A 157 -14.51 -27.18 10.40
CA ASP A 157 -15.56 -27.38 11.41
C ASP A 157 -16.54 -26.17 11.55
N GLY A 158 -16.90 -25.57 10.41
CA GLY A 158 -17.83 -24.44 10.32
C GLY A 158 -17.16 -23.06 10.40
N THR A 159 -15.82 -23.02 10.35
CA THR A 159 -15.03 -21.78 10.26
C THR A 159 -14.27 -21.77 8.95
N ASP A 160 -14.48 -20.74 8.12
CA ASP A 160 -13.72 -20.55 6.89
C ASP A 160 -12.34 -19.98 7.17
N LEU A 161 -11.30 -20.62 6.60
CA LEU A 161 -9.89 -20.26 6.81
C LEU A 161 -9.17 -20.12 5.47
N TYR A 162 -8.20 -19.19 5.38
CA TYR A 162 -7.32 -19.09 4.22
C TYR A 162 -6.55 -20.37 3.98
N MET A 163 -6.51 -20.83 2.73
CA MET A 163 -5.81 -22.06 2.35
C MET A 163 -4.29 -21.87 2.21
N TRP A 164 -3.82 -20.66 1.92
CA TRP A 164 -2.43 -20.38 1.57
C TRP A 164 -1.90 -19.08 2.20
N ASP A 165 -0.60 -19.03 2.41
CA ASP A 165 0.15 -17.78 2.44
C ASP A 165 0.31 -17.26 1.00
N TYR A 166 0.45 -15.96 0.82
CA TYR A 166 0.45 -15.34 -0.51
C TYR A 166 1.76 -14.65 -0.83
N ASN A 167 2.24 -14.90 -2.05
CA ASN A 167 3.37 -14.23 -2.64
C ASN A 167 2.93 -13.53 -3.92
N LEU A 168 3.09 -12.22 -3.98
CA LEU A 168 2.68 -11.42 -5.12
C LEU A 168 3.88 -10.86 -5.86
N PHE A 169 3.87 -10.99 -7.17
CA PHE A 169 4.79 -10.29 -8.06
C PHE A 169 4.03 -9.21 -8.81
N GLU A 170 4.58 -8.00 -8.78
CA GLU A 170 4.06 -6.86 -9.51
C GLU A 170 5.01 -6.48 -10.64
N VAL A 171 4.46 -6.15 -11.79
CA VAL A 171 5.15 -5.41 -12.85
C VAL A 171 4.28 -4.21 -13.19
N LEU A 172 4.85 -3.04 -13.19
CA LEU A 172 4.15 -1.81 -13.50
C LEU A 172 4.87 -1.03 -14.61
N GLY A 173 4.10 -0.35 -15.42
CA GLY A 173 4.62 0.46 -16.50
C GLY A 173 3.69 1.61 -16.85
N GLU A 174 4.28 2.74 -17.23
CA GLU A 174 3.55 3.89 -17.72
C GLU A 174 4.34 4.57 -18.84
N PHE A 175 3.66 4.90 -19.91
CA PHE A 175 4.15 5.82 -20.93
C PHE A 175 3.22 7.03 -20.99
N GLY A 176 3.75 8.20 -20.75
CA GLY A 176 3.01 9.45 -20.73
C GLY A 176 3.52 10.46 -21.75
N VAL A 177 2.58 11.22 -22.31
CA VAL A 177 2.84 12.36 -23.20
C VAL A 177 2.10 13.57 -22.63
N GLU A 178 2.84 14.62 -22.31
CA GLU A 178 2.30 15.90 -21.86
C GLU A 178 2.34 16.92 -22.99
N MET A 179 1.20 17.45 -23.37
CA MET A 179 1.04 18.54 -24.32
C MET A 179 0.46 19.76 -23.61
N GLU A 180 0.61 20.97 -24.15
CA GLU A 180 0.18 22.23 -23.49
C GLU A 180 -1.22 22.20 -22.87
N LYS A 181 -2.15 21.42 -23.42
CA LYS A 181 -3.55 21.37 -22.96
C LYS A 181 -4.08 19.97 -22.66
N VAL A 182 -3.30 18.93 -22.95
CA VAL A 182 -3.75 17.54 -22.85
C VAL A 182 -2.59 16.68 -22.34
N SER A 183 -2.86 15.84 -21.34
CA SER A 183 -1.95 14.77 -20.91
C SER A 183 -2.58 13.44 -21.26
N ILE A 184 -1.81 12.56 -21.89
CA ILE A 184 -2.22 11.21 -22.27
C ILE A 184 -1.24 10.24 -21.66
N SER A 185 -1.72 9.25 -20.93
CA SER A 185 -0.88 8.16 -20.43
C SER A 185 -1.53 6.81 -20.69
N VAL A 186 -0.67 5.83 -21.00
CA VAL A 186 -1.01 4.40 -21.06
C VAL A 186 -0.22 3.70 -19.98
N TYR A 187 -0.90 2.92 -19.17
CA TYR A 187 -0.31 2.26 -18.01
C TYR A 187 -0.97 0.91 -17.70
N GLY A 188 -0.24 0.05 -16.96
CA GLY A 188 -0.68 -1.25 -16.48
C GLY A 188 0.31 -1.84 -15.48
#